data_5882d4fe797cf62163cbdaeb9a3701e2
#
_entry.id   5882d4fe797cf62163cbdaeb9a3701e2
#
_cell.length_a   1.000
_cell.length_b   1.000
_cell.length_c   1.000
_cell.angle_alpha   90.00
_cell.angle_beta   90.00
_cell.angle_gamma   90.00
#
_symmetry.space_group_name_H-M   'P 1'
#
loop_
_entity.id
_entity.type
_entity.pdbx_description
1 polymer ?
#
loop_
_entity_poly.entity_id
_entity_poly.type
_entity_poly.pdbx_seq_one_letter_code
_entity_poly.pdbx_strand_id
1 'polypeptide(L)'
;HQILYGVKEKAPDMTFEDLYNEWITHQRTSVKASTIAISVRYANNQVLPAFGKLKLSNISVPYCQKVVDEWHSKYESYDYMRKQTAQILRYGVAMQYIDNNPMEKTLLPRKKEYEKNRKFYSKEELNNLLDAFKDFGNMKQYAFFRLLAYTGMRKSEVLALQWKDIDTFNKELHVNKTLAVDEFGKVIIQSPKTRASRRVISLDTETLSILNNWKLQQKEEYLKLGYNTSSKEQHVFTTVKNTLYIPNTVNDWLRYILKKYNLPRITPHGFRHTHASLLLEAGESVKVVQQRLGHENSKVTLDIYAHITNNAPKKTGQDFADMMAHQ
;
A
#
# COMPACT_ATOMS: atom_id res chain seq x y z
N HIS A 1 24.33 -36.58 34.17
CA HIS A 1 23.60 -36.18 32.96
C HIS A 1 24.35 -34.98 32.35
N GLN A 2 25.29 -35.28 31.47
CA GLN A 2 25.92 -34.28 30.61
C GLN A 2 24.88 -33.88 29.54
N ILE A 3 24.44 -32.61 29.58
CA ILE A 3 23.75 -31.98 28.48
C ILE A 3 24.84 -31.71 27.45
N LEU A 4 25.00 -32.66 26.52
CA LEU A 4 25.72 -32.46 25.30
C LEU A 4 24.97 -31.37 24.49
N TYR A 5 25.57 -30.19 24.43
CA TYR A 5 25.27 -29.23 23.35
C TYR A 5 25.71 -29.90 22.03
N GLY A 6 24.88 -30.83 21.57
CA GLY A 6 25.17 -31.64 20.43
C GLY A 6 25.03 -30.82 19.16
N VAL A 7 25.98 -31.01 18.28
CA VAL A 7 25.84 -30.79 16.84
C VAL A 7 24.46 -31.35 16.44
N LYS A 8 23.49 -30.47 16.10
CA LYS A 8 22.22 -30.92 15.58
C LYS A 8 22.54 -31.68 14.30
N GLU A 9 22.30 -32.97 14.29
CA GLU A 9 22.34 -33.74 13.05
C GLU A 9 21.51 -32.99 12.01
N LYS A 10 22.06 -32.77 10.82
CA LYS A 10 21.29 -32.29 9.67
C LYS A 10 19.98 -33.05 9.68
N ALA A 11 18.84 -32.38 9.67
CA ALA A 11 17.53 -33.05 9.73
C ALA A 11 17.23 -33.65 8.35
N PRO A 12 17.69 -34.91 8.05
CA PRO A 12 17.69 -35.47 6.70
C PRO A 12 16.28 -35.67 6.14
N ASP A 13 15.29 -35.69 7.04
CA ASP A 13 13.89 -35.94 6.68
C ASP A 13 12.99 -34.68 6.74
N MET A 14 13.54 -33.52 7.12
CA MET A 14 12.78 -32.28 7.20
C MET A 14 12.30 -31.82 5.82
N THR A 15 11.02 -31.52 5.72
CA THR A 15 10.41 -30.97 4.50
C THR A 15 10.54 -29.45 4.44
N PHE A 16 10.32 -28.90 3.26
CA PHE A 16 10.26 -27.43 3.11
C PHE A 16 9.07 -26.82 3.90
N GLU A 17 7.95 -27.54 4.01
CA GLU A 17 6.80 -27.11 4.79
C GLU A 17 7.11 -27.05 6.29
N ASP A 18 7.86 -27.99 6.82
CA ASP A 18 8.34 -27.97 8.21
C ASP A 18 9.22 -26.74 8.45
N LEU A 19 10.17 -26.47 7.55
CA LEU A 19 11.03 -25.30 7.59
C LEU A 19 10.22 -23.99 7.49
N TYR A 20 9.21 -23.93 6.61
CA TYR A 20 8.33 -22.79 6.49
C TYR A 20 7.56 -22.52 7.80
N ASN A 21 7.05 -23.56 8.44
CA ASN A 21 6.30 -23.43 9.70
C ASN A 21 7.17 -22.90 10.84
N GLU A 22 8.42 -23.29 10.93
CA GLU A 22 9.37 -22.71 11.87
C GLU A 22 9.67 -21.25 11.52
N TRP A 23 9.98 -20.97 10.25
CA TRP A 23 10.31 -19.65 9.77
C TRP A 23 9.17 -18.66 9.98
N ILE A 24 7.91 -19.00 9.63
CA ILE A 24 6.77 -18.10 9.78
C ILE A 24 6.45 -17.83 11.26
N THR A 25 6.65 -18.81 12.12
CA THR A 25 6.51 -18.64 13.58
C THR A 25 7.53 -17.64 14.10
N HIS A 26 8.79 -17.74 13.65
CA HIS A 26 9.81 -16.74 13.97
C HIS A 26 9.47 -15.35 13.41
N GLN A 27 8.98 -15.26 12.16
CA GLN A 27 8.60 -13.98 11.55
C GLN A 27 7.48 -13.26 12.30
N ARG A 28 6.52 -13.98 12.88
CA ARG A 28 5.42 -13.40 13.67
C ARG A 28 5.89 -12.60 14.89
N THR A 29 7.09 -12.85 15.40
CA THR A 29 7.65 -12.12 16.53
C THR A 29 8.24 -10.74 16.18
N SER A 30 8.59 -10.53 14.91
CA SER A 30 9.36 -9.35 14.48
C SER A 30 8.69 -8.54 13.35
N VAL A 31 7.73 -9.13 12.63
CA VAL A 31 7.13 -8.55 11.43
C VAL A 31 5.67 -8.19 11.66
N LYS A 32 5.22 -7.08 11.06
CA LYS A 32 3.82 -6.62 11.19
C LYS A 32 2.82 -7.64 10.62
N ALA A 33 1.66 -7.76 11.28
CA ALA A 33 0.59 -8.68 10.90
C ALA A 33 0.20 -8.60 9.41
N SER A 34 0.16 -7.39 8.84
CA SER A 34 -0.12 -7.20 7.40
C SER A 34 0.94 -7.79 6.48
N THR A 35 2.19 -7.81 6.91
CA THR A 35 3.29 -8.42 6.12
C THR A 35 3.24 -9.93 6.25
N ILE A 36 2.94 -10.46 7.45
CA ILE A 36 2.68 -11.89 7.67
C ILE A 36 1.53 -12.37 6.79
N ALA A 37 0.40 -11.64 6.75
CA ALA A 37 -0.75 -11.97 5.90
C ALA A 37 -0.38 -12.12 4.42
N ILE A 38 0.47 -11.23 3.90
CA ILE A 38 0.96 -11.31 2.52
C ILE A 38 1.85 -12.55 2.35
N SER A 39 2.79 -12.78 3.28
CA SER A 39 3.69 -13.93 3.26
C SER A 39 2.92 -15.25 3.28
N VAL A 40 1.97 -15.40 4.21
CA VAL A 40 1.13 -16.61 4.31
C VAL A 40 0.34 -16.85 3.03
N ARG A 41 -0.25 -15.80 2.47
CA ARG A 41 -1.02 -15.92 1.22
C ARG A 41 -0.17 -16.41 0.06
N TYR A 42 1.03 -15.85 -0.16
CA TYR A 42 1.92 -16.30 -1.23
C TYR A 42 2.49 -17.70 -0.95
N ALA A 43 2.81 -17.98 0.31
CA ALA A 43 3.27 -19.32 0.70
C ALA A 43 2.21 -20.37 0.35
N ASN A 44 0.99 -20.23 0.83
CA ASN A 44 -0.08 -21.22 0.65
C ASN A 44 -0.48 -21.40 -0.82
N ASN A 45 -0.51 -20.31 -1.59
CA ASN A 45 -1.02 -20.36 -2.97
C ASN A 45 0.04 -20.73 -4.00
N GLN A 46 1.34 -20.47 -3.76
CA GLN A 46 2.38 -20.64 -4.77
C GLN A 46 3.61 -21.39 -4.26
N VAL A 47 4.14 -21.04 -3.08
CA VAL A 47 5.43 -21.59 -2.63
C VAL A 47 5.28 -23.02 -2.11
N LEU A 48 4.34 -23.27 -1.20
CA LEU A 48 4.10 -24.59 -0.63
C LEU A 48 3.59 -25.60 -1.67
N PRO A 49 2.73 -25.26 -2.63
CA PRO A 49 2.39 -26.17 -3.72
C PRO A 49 3.60 -26.64 -4.54
N ALA A 50 4.64 -25.79 -4.69
CA ALA A 50 5.84 -26.15 -5.44
C ALA A 50 6.91 -26.86 -4.60
N PHE A 51 7.09 -26.48 -3.35
CA PHE A 51 8.21 -26.93 -2.52
C PHE A 51 7.81 -27.74 -1.29
N GLY A 52 6.60 -27.54 -0.76
CA GLY A 52 6.21 -27.96 0.60
C GLY A 52 6.55 -29.40 0.92
N LYS A 53 6.20 -30.34 0.05
CA LYS A 53 6.41 -31.80 0.24
C LYS A 53 7.84 -32.26 -0.01
N LEU A 54 8.72 -31.41 -0.51
CA LEU A 54 10.09 -31.81 -0.82
C LEU A 54 10.92 -31.84 0.45
N LYS A 55 11.73 -32.88 0.63
CA LYS A 55 12.80 -32.87 1.63
C LYS A 55 13.81 -31.80 1.27
N LEU A 56 14.34 -31.09 2.27
CA LEU A 56 15.31 -29.99 2.05
C LEU A 56 16.53 -30.44 1.25
N SER A 57 17.00 -31.69 1.46
CA SER A 57 18.10 -32.31 0.74
C SER A 57 17.85 -32.48 -0.78
N ASN A 58 16.59 -32.53 -1.20
CA ASN A 58 16.18 -32.72 -2.58
C ASN A 58 15.94 -31.44 -3.35
N ILE A 59 16.05 -30.27 -2.68
CA ILE A 59 15.86 -28.97 -3.31
C ILE A 59 17.16 -28.55 -3.99
N SER A 60 17.24 -28.77 -5.30
CA SER A 60 18.40 -28.44 -6.11
C SER A 60 18.26 -27.10 -6.84
N VAL A 61 19.40 -26.52 -7.28
CA VAL A 61 19.40 -25.29 -8.09
C VAL A 61 18.61 -25.45 -9.39
N PRO A 62 18.76 -26.56 -10.16
CA PRO A 62 17.97 -26.77 -11.38
C PRO A 62 16.46 -26.83 -11.11
N TYR A 63 16.04 -27.45 -10.01
CA TYR A 63 14.62 -27.47 -9.63
C TYR A 63 14.12 -26.06 -9.28
N CYS A 64 14.86 -25.32 -8.47
CA CYS A 64 14.53 -23.93 -8.15
C CYS A 64 14.40 -23.07 -9.41
N GLN A 65 15.33 -23.23 -10.38
CA GLN A 65 15.29 -22.49 -11.64
C GLN A 65 14.03 -22.82 -12.44
N LYS A 66 13.69 -24.11 -12.57
CA LYS A 66 12.47 -24.55 -13.26
C LYS A 66 11.23 -23.88 -12.65
N VAL A 67 11.10 -23.87 -11.33
CA VAL A 67 9.97 -23.25 -10.64
C VAL A 67 9.93 -21.73 -10.84
N VAL A 68 11.08 -21.05 -10.80
CA VAL A 68 11.17 -19.60 -11.07
C VAL A 68 10.72 -19.29 -12.51
N ASP A 69 11.11 -20.08 -13.48
CA ASP A 69 10.72 -19.91 -14.89
C ASP A 69 9.21 -20.14 -15.08
N GLU A 70 8.64 -21.14 -14.42
CA GLU A 70 7.19 -21.38 -14.40
C GLU A 70 6.43 -20.21 -13.74
N TRP A 71 6.91 -19.68 -12.62
CA TRP A 71 6.30 -18.52 -11.98
C TRP A 71 6.40 -17.25 -12.84
N HIS A 72 7.54 -17.03 -13.51
CA HIS A 72 7.72 -15.93 -14.44
C HIS A 72 6.72 -15.97 -15.60
N SER A 73 6.41 -17.17 -16.11
CA SER A 73 5.45 -17.32 -17.22
C SER A 73 4.01 -16.97 -16.79
N LYS A 74 3.64 -17.22 -15.52
CA LYS A 74 2.26 -17.15 -15.01
C LYS A 74 1.96 -15.91 -14.18
N TYR A 75 2.95 -15.34 -13.48
CA TYR A 75 2.73 -14.31 -12.45
C TYR A 75 3.67 -13.12 -12.60
N GLU A 76 3.13 -11.92 -12.55
CA GLU A 76 3.94 -10.69 -12.47
C GLU A 76 4.73 -10.61 -11.16
N SER A 77 4.24 -11.25 -10.09
CA SER A 77 4.83 -11.25 -8.75
C SER A 77 5.86 -12.36 -8.53
N TYR A 78 6.35 -13.03 -9.59
CA TYR A 78 7.30 -14.14 -9.48
C TYR A 78 8.56 -13.79 -8.65
N ASP A 79 9.05 -12.57 -8.75
CA ASP A 79 10.20 -12.09 -7.98
C ASP A 79 9.93 -12.07 -6.46
N TYR A 80 8.70 -11.74 -6.05
CA TYR A 80 8.30 -11.82 -4.64
C TYR A 80 8.32 -13.27 -4.13
N MET A 81 7.76 -14.22 -4.90
CA MET A 81 7.74 -15.64 -4.55
C MET A 81 9.15 -16.21 -4.42
N ARG A 82 10.02 -15.90 -5.39
CA ARG A 82 11.43 -16.26 -5.34
C ARG A 82 12.15 -15.73 -4.11
N LYS A 83 11.96 -14.43 -3.81
CA LYS A 83 12.54 -13.80 -2.61
C LYS A 83 12.04 -14.44 -1.32
N GLN A 84 10.76 -14.75 -1.23
CA GLN A 84 10.20 -15.41 -0.07
C GLN A 84 10.77 -16.82 0.11
N THR A 85 10.83 -17.61 -0.96
CA THR A 85 11.45 -18.95 -0.92
C THR A 85 12.92 -18.87 -0.50
N ALA A 86 13.66 -17.90 -1.04
CA ALA A 86 15.05 -17.67 -0.63
C ALA A 86 15.18 -17.28 0.85
N GLN A 87 14.24 -16.48 1.40
CA GLN A 87 14.24 -16.12 2.82
C GLN A 87 13.98 -17.34 3.71
N ILE A 88 13.07 -18.22 3.34
CA ILE A 88 12.78 -19.46 4.06
C ILE A 88 14.01 -20.36 4.05
N LEU A 89 14.63 -20.60 2.89
CA LEU A 89 15.84 -21.43 2.79
C LEU A 89 17.03 -20.77 3.51
N ARG A 90 17.16 -19.45 3.50
CA ARG A 90 18.19 -18.73 4.28
C ARG A 90 18.04 -18.97 5.77
N TYR A 91 16.81 -19.03 6.27
CA TYR A 91 16.54 -19.44 7.66
C TYR A 91 17.02 -20.87 7.91
N GLY A 92 16.79 -21.79 6.96
CA GLY A 92 17.32 -23.16 7.06
C GLY A 92 18.85 -23.23 7.08
N VAL A 93 19.55 -22.36 6.34
CA VAL A 93 21.02 -22.21 6.41
C VAL A 93 21.44 -21.69 7.78
N ALA A 94 20.76 -20.64 8.29
CA ALA A 94 21.06 -20.07 9.61
C ALA A 94 20.85 -21.05 10.77
N MET A 95 19.85 -21.95 10.64
CA MET A 95 19.58 -23.02 11.60
C MET A 95 20.45 -24.28 11.37
N GLN A 96 21.35 -24.25 10.36
CA GLN A 96 22.24 -25.35 10.01
C GLN A 96 21.50 -26.63 9.54
N TYR A 97 20.27 -26.52 9.05
CA TYR A 97 19.53 -27.62 8.44
C TYR A 97 20.02 -27.95 7.03
N ILE A 98 20.49 -26.95 6.29
CA ILE A 98 21.09 -27.04 4.97
C ILE A 98 22.37 -26.21 4.89
N ASP A 99 23.32 -26.61 4.04
CA ASP A 99 24.62 -25.95 3.92
C ASP A 99 24.56 -24.68 3.05
N ASN A 100 23.67 -24.63 2.09
CA ASN A 100 23.55 -23.52 1.16
C ASN A 100 22.12 -23.30 0.70
N ASN A 101 21.85 -22.11 0.13
CA ASN A 101 20.54 -21.73 -0.40
C ASN A 101 20.50 -21.90 -1.91
N PRO A 102 19.87 -22.95 -2.46
CA PRO A 102 19.82 -23.17 -3.90
C PRO A 102 18.99 -22.09 -4.65
N MET A 103 18.00 -21.46 -4.00
CA MET A 103 17.18 -20.42 -4.63
C MET A 103 17.99 -19.13 -4.92
N GLU A 104 18.99 -18.82 -4.13
CA GLU A 104 19.84 -17.63 -4.37
C GLU A 104 20.72 -17.77 -5.63
N LYS A 105 21.01 -19.00 -6.04
CA LYS A 105 21.81 -19.29 -7.25
C LYS A 105 20.97 -19.26 -8.54
N THR A 106 19.66 -19.07 -8.46
CA THR A 106 18.79 -19.01 -9.63
C THR A 106 18.97 -17.70 -10.40
N LEU A 107 18.91 -17.78 -11.72
CA LEU A 107 18.94 -16.63 -12.61
C LEU A 107 17.55 -16.02 -12.71
N LEU A 108 17.48 -14.68 -12.63
CA LEU A 108 16.23 -13.97 -12.80
C LEU A 108 15.94 -13.73 -14.29
N PRO A 109 14.80 -14.20 -14.80
CA PRO A 109 14.34 -13.82 -16.12
C PRO A 109 14.19 -12.29 -16.24
N ARG A 110 14.44 -11.76 -17.44
CA ARG A 110 14.26 -10.33 -17.71
C ARG A 110 12.81 -9.94 -17.48
N LYS A 111 12.59 -8.88 -16.70
CA LYS A 111 11.22 -8.37 -16.47
C LYS A 111 10.60 -7.98 -17.81
N LYS A 112 9.38 -8.43 -18.06
CA LYS A 112 8.59 -7.94 -19.20
C LYS A 112 8.37 -6.44 -19.01
N GLU A 113 8.75 -5.65 -20.01
CA GLU A 113 8.39 -4.23 -20.05
C GLU A 113 6.91 -4.16 -20.42
N TYR A 114 6.09 -3.81 -19.44
CA TYR A 114 4.70 -3.43 -19.71
C TYR A 114 4.67 -1.94 -20.01
N GLU A 115 3.88 -1.54 -21.00
CA GLU A 115 3.57 -0.12 -21.21
C GLU A 115 3.11 0.46 -19.87
N LYS A 116 3.81 1.51 -19.43
CA LYS A 116 3.45 2.21 -18.19
C LYS A 116 2.14 2.94 -18.44
N ASN A 117 1.02 2.28 -18.17
CA ASN A 117 -0.28 2.95 -18.12
C ASN A 117 -0.16 4.20 -17.24
N ARG A 118 -0.71 5.30 -17.72
CA ARG A 118 -0.76 6.57 -16.98
C ARG A 118 -1.31 6.33 -15.57
N LYS A 119 -0.51 6.70 -14.55
CA LYS A 119 -0.81 6.38 -13.16
C LYS A 119 -1.55 7.47 -12.42
N PHE A 120 -1.79 8.63 -13.04
CA PHE A 120 -2.38 9.82 -12.43
C PHE A 120 -3.25 10.58 -13.42
N TYR A 121 -4.16 11.37 -12.89
CA TYR A 121 -5.10 12.20 -13.63
C TYR A 121 -4.58 13.62 -13.82
N SER A 122 -5.09 14.32 -14.85
CA SER A 122 -5.03 15.78 -14.93
C SER A 122 -5.98 16.41 -13.91
N LYS A 123 -5.85 17.72 -13.70
CA LYS A 123 -6.79 18.50 -12.88
C LYS A 123 -8.24 18.33 -13.34
N GLU A 124 -8.45 18.38 -14.65
CA GLU A 124 -9.78 18.23 -15.25
C GLU A 124 -10.36 16.83 -15.04
N GLU A 125 -9.59 15.78 -15.30
CA GLU A 125 -10.01 14.40 -15.07
C GLU A 125 -10.35 14.15 -13.60
N LEU A 126 -9.57 14.72 -12.67
CA LEU A 126 -9.84 14.61 -11.24
C LEU A 126 -11.15 15.30 -10.84
N ASN A 127 -11.39 16.51 -11.36
CA ASN A 127 -12.65 17.23 -11.14
C ASN A 127 -13.84 16.45 -11.67
N ASN A 128 -13.78 15.95 -12.91
CA ASN A 128 -14.83 15.14 -13.52
C ASN A 128 -15.15 13.88 -12.67
N LEU A 129 -14.13 13.25 -12.09
CA LEU A 129 -14.35 12.10 -11.19
C LEU A 129 -15.03 12.52 -9.89
N LEU A 130 -14.63 13.63 -9.29
CA LEU A 130 -15.26 14.13 -8.05
C LEU A 130 -16.70 14.57 -8.28
N ASP A 131 -16.98 15.21 -9.42
CA ASP A 131 -18.34 15.57 -9.83
C ASP A 131 -19.20 14.32 -10.06
N ALA A 132 -18.67 13.26 -10.65
CA ALA A 132 -19.34 11.97 -10.77
C ALA A 132 -19.70 11.36 -9.39
N PHE A 133 -18.83 11.44 -8.40
CA PHE A 133 -19.15 11.00 -7.03
C PHE A 133 -20.23 11.87 -6.39
N LYS A 134 -20.20 13.17 -6.62
CA LYS A 134 -21.21 14.11 -6.13
C LYS A 134 -22.57 13.83 -6.77
N ASP A 135 -22.63 13.65 -8.09
CA ASP A 135 -23.85 13.32 -8.83
C ASP A 135 -24.42 11.95 -8.44
N PHE A 136 -23.56 10.98 -8.14
CA PHE A 136 -24.00 9.67 -7.63
C PHE A 136 -24.77 9.76 -6.31
N GLY A 137 -24.57 10.83 -5.53
CA GLY A 137 -25.35 11.16 -4.34
C GLY A 137 -25.00 10.36 -3.09
N ASN A 138 -23.93 9.56 -3.08
CA ASN A 138 -23.46 8.89 -1.88
C ASN A 138 -22.43 9.76 -1.15
N MET A 139 -22.87 10.53 -0.15
CA MET A 139 -22.05 11.48 0.60
C MET A 139 -20.83 10.82 1.25
N LYS A 140 -20.94 9.60 1.77
CA LYS A 140 -19.81 8.86 2.34
C LYS A 140 -18.72 8.61 1.33
N GLN A 141 -19.08 8.12 0.13
CA GLN A 141 -18.12 7.86 -0.94
C GLN A 141 -17.52 9.16 -1.47
N TYR A 142 -18.33 10.19 -1.67
CA TYR A 142 -17.86 11.50 -2.08
C TYR A 142 -16.85 12.08 -1.09
N ALA A 143 -17.16 12.11 0.20
CA ALA A 143 -16.25 12.57 1.25
C ALA A 143 -14.94 11.75 1.29
N PHE A 144 -15.03 10.43 1.10
CA PHE A 144 -13.87 9.55 1.06
C PHE A 144 -12.92 9.89 -0.09
N PHE A 145 -13.43 9.99 -1.32
CA PHE A 145 -12.62 10.23 -2.51
C PHE A 145 -12.15 11.70 -2.60
N ARG A 146 -12.96 12.65 -2.10
CA ARG A 146 -12.52 14.04 -1.90
C ARG A 146 -11.30 14.09 -0.98
N LEU A 147 -11.36 13.40 0.14
CA LEU A 147 -10.24 13.36 1.09
C LEU A 147 -8.99 12.72 0.47
N LEU A 148 -9.11 11.61 -0.26
CA LEU A 148 -7.99 11.02 -1.01
C LEU A 148 -7.36 12.01 -1.99
N ALA A 149 -8.19 12.73 -2.76
CA ALA A 149 -7.76 13.67 -3.80
C ALA A 149 -7.00 14.86 -3.21
N TYR A 150 -7.54 15.46 -2.14
CA TYR A 150 -7.06 16.74 -1.58
C TYR A 150 -5.99 16.58 -0.50
N THR A 151 -5.73 15.37 -0.03
CA THR A 151 -4.70 15.10 0.99
C THR A 151 -3.57 14.21 0.50
N GLY A 152 -3.79 13.46 -0.57
CA GLY A 152 -2.85 12.45 -1.05
C GLY A 152 -2.61 11.31 -0.06
N MET A 153 -3.50 11.09 0.93
CA MET A 153 -3.41 9.99 1.89
C MET A 153 -3.50 8.63 1.20
N ARG A 154 -2.97 7.60 1.86
CA ARG A 154 -3.22 6.21 1.43
C ARG A 154 -4.65 5.81 1.81
N LYS A 155 -5.32 5.01 0.97
CA LYS A 155 -6.69 4.54 1.26
C LYS A 155 -6.85 3.91 2.65
N SER A 156 -5.83 3.16 3.10
CA SER A 156 -5.83 2.51 4.40
C SER A 156 -5.62 3.49 5.57
N GLU A 157 -4.99 4.64 5.34
CA GLU A 157 -4.91 5.73 6.30
C GLU A 157 -6.27 6.40 6.44
N VAL A 158 -6.95 6.69 5.31
CA VAL A 158 -8.31 7.28 5.32
C VAL A 158 -9.33 6.35 5.98
N LEU A 159 -9.29 5.05 5.70
CA LEU A 159 -10.19 4.07 6.33
C LEU A 159 -9.97 3.92 7.84
N ALA A 160 -8.78 4.25 8.34
CA ALA A 160 -8.46 4.18 9.77
C ALA A 160 -8.82 5.45 10.55
N LEU A 161 -9.23 6.54 9.87
CA LEU A 161 -9.52 7.82 10.52
C LEU A 161 -10.66 7.72 11.53
N GLN A 162 -10.48 8.44 12.63
CA GLN A 162 -11.51 8.72 13.63
C GLN A 162 -11.80 10.24 13.63
N TRP A 163 -12.96 10.64 14.10
CA TRP A 163 -13.31 12.06 14.14
C TRP A 163 -12.39 12.90 15.01
N LYS A 164 -11.74 12.31 16.01
CA LYS A 164 -10.70 12.97 16.81
C LYS A 164 -9.41 13.32 16.05
N ASP A 165 -9.17 12.66 14.90
CA ASP A 165 -7.98 12.92 14.07
C ASP A 165 -8.16 14.16 13.18
N ILE A 166 -9.37 14.76 13.16
CA ILE A 166 -9.71 15.94 12.36
C ILE A 166 -9.93 17.12 13.29
N ASP A 167 -8.99 18.05 13.28
CA ASP A 167 -9.10 19.33 13.97
C ASP A 167 -9.75 20.35 13.03
N THR A 168 -11.03 20.62 13.29
CA THR A 168 -11.80 21.56 12.47
C THR A 168 -11.45 23.01 12.75
N PHE A 169 -10.91 23.31 13.93
CA PHE A 169 -10.52 24.68 14.32
C PHE A 169 -9.21 25.09 13.62
N ASN A 170 -8.17 24.24 13.72
CA ASN A 170 -6.88 24.47 13.06
C ASN A 170 -6.87 24.03 11.59
N LYS A 171 -7.95 23.43 11.08
CA LYS A 171 -8.06 22.85 9.73
C LYS A 171 -6.95 21.82 9.46
N GLU A 172 -6.72 20.94 10.39
CA GLU A 172 -5.67 19.92 10.34
C GLU A 172 -6.21 18.50 10.44
N LEU A 173 -5.52 17.58 9.79
CA LEU A 173 -5.78 16.15 9.84
C LEU A 173 -4.52 15.42 10.28
N HIS A 174 -4.62 14.63 11.35
CA HIS A 174 -3.52 13.88 11.94
C HIS A 174 -3.49 12.44 11.40
N VAL A 175 -2.47 12.11 10.62
CA VAL A 175 -2.25 10.76 10.11
C VAL A 175 -1.32 10.02 11.08
N ASN A 176 -1.87 9.12 11.90
CA ASN A 176 -1.14 8.42 12.96
C ASN A 176 -1.39 6.89 12.98
N LYS A 177 -2.28 6.40 12.12
CA LYS A 177 -2.68 4.99 12.05
C LYS A 177 -3.01 4.58 10.62
N THR A 178 -3.04 3.28 10.38
CA THR A 178 -3.43 2.70 9.10
C THR A 178 -4.22 1.42 9.32
N LEU A 179 -5.14 1.14 8.43
CA LEU A 179 -5.92 -0.08 8.44
C LEU A 179 -5.16 -1.18 7.67
N ALA A 180 -5.22 -2.38 8.18
CA ALA A 180 -4.62 -3.55 7.57
C ALA A 180 -5.54 -4.78 7.71
N VAL A 181 -5.20 -5.86 7.04
CA VAL A 181 -5.85 -7.16 7.20
C VAL A 181 -4.78 -8.13 7.68
N ASP A 182 -5.08 -8.90 8.72
CA ASP A 182 -4.18 -9.94 9.22
C ASP A 182 -4.29 -11.25 8.41
N GLU A 183 -3.51 -12.25 8.78
CA GLU A 183 -3.47 -13.56 8.10
C GLU A 183 -4.79 -14.35 8.18
N PHE A 184 -5.67 -14.00 9.11
CA PHE A 184 -7.00 -14.59 9.30
C PHE A 184 -8.12 -13.82 8.58
N GLY A 185 -7.77 -12.77 7.83
CA GLY A 185 -8.74 -11.92 7.14
C GLY A 185 -9.40 -10.86 8.02
N LYS A 186 -8.98 -10.73 9.29
CA LYS A 186 -9.53 -9.74 10.23
C LYS A 186 -8.96 -8.36 9.92
N VAL A 187 -9.83 -7.36 9.88
CA VAL A 187 -9.45 -5.96 9.75
C VAL A 187 -8.90 -5.47 11.09
N ILE A 188 -7.70 -4.92 11.05
CA ILE A 188 -6.97 -4.40 12.21
C ILE A 188 -6.45 -3.00 11.95
N ILE A 189 -6.29 -2.21 13.02
CA ILE A 189 -5.61 -0.93 12.99
C ILE A 189 -4.21 -1.10 13.53
N GLN A 190 -3.22 -0.56 12.82
CA GLN A 190 -1.83 -0.60 13.24
C GLN A 190 -1.15 0.75 13.03
N SER A 191 -0.02 0.95 13.69
CA SER A 191 0.82 2.13 13.46
C SER A 191 1.35 2.16 12.04
N PRO A 192 1.59 3.33 11.43
CA PRO A 192 2.25 3.45 10.13
C PRO A 192 3.60 2.72 10.10
N LYS A 193 4.05 2.33 8.90
CA LYS A 193 5.31 1.55 8.75
C LYS A 193 6.55 2.34 9.15
N THR A 194 6.55 3.66 8.89
CA THR A 194 7.71 4.52 9.12
C THR A 194 7.33 5.74 9.94
N ARG A 195 8.32 6.36 10.58
CA ARG A 195 8.13 7.61 11.33
C ARG A 195 7.63 8.75 10.42
N ALA A 196 8.14 8.85 9.21
CA ALA A 196 7.73 9.84 8.21
C ALA A 196 6.25 9.73 7.79
N SER A 197 5.65 8.54 7.96
CA SER A 197 4.22 8.34 7.67
C SER A 197 3.31 8.98 8.72
N ARG A 198 3.81 9.32 9.93
CA ARG A 198 3.08 10.14 10.91
C ARG A 198 3.26 11.59 10.54
N ARG A 199 2.16 12.26 10.22
CA ARG A 199 2.19 13.64 9.73
C ARG A 199 0.88 14.36 10.01
N VAL A 200 0.92 15.68 9.95
CA VAL A 200 -0.25 16.55 9.95
C VAL A 200 -0.44 17.11 8.54
N ILE A 201 -1.67 17.13 8.06
CA ILE A 201 -2.04 17.62 6.74
C ILE A 201 -3.04 18.76 6.92
N SER A 202 -2.76 19.92 6.34
CA SER A 202 -3.72 21.03 6.28
C SER A 202 -4.88 20.69 5.35
N LEU A 203 -6.10 21.01 5.76
CA LEU A 203 -7.34 20.82 5.00
C LEU A 203 -7.88 22.17 4.49
N ASP A 204 -8.40 22.15 3.27
CA ASP A 204 -9.16 23.29 2.75
C ASP A 204 -10.58 23.34 3.34
N THR A 205 -11.16 24.55 3.29
CA THR A 205 -12.48 24.82 3.91
C THR A 205 -13.60 23.99 3.30
N GLU A 206 -13.55 23.72 1.99
CA GLU A 206 -14.58 22.93 1.31
C GLU A 206 -14.52 21.45 1.73
N THR A 207 -13.31 20.88 1.80
CA THR A 207 -13.12 19.50 2.30
C THR A 207 -13.63 19.35 3.73
N LEU A 208 -13.38 20.33 4.60
CA LEU A 208 -13.94 20.35 5.97
C LEU A 208 -15.47 20.42 5.98
N SER A 209 -16.06 21.26 5.13
CA SER A 209 -17.53 21.35 4.99
C SER A 209 -18.13 20.01 4.57
N ILE A 210 -17.55 19.36 3.59
CA ILE A 210 -17.99 18.02 3.12
C ILE A 210 -17.89 16.99 4.24
N LEU A 211 -16.79 16.98 5.00
CA LEU A 211 -16.60 16.09 6.13
C LEU A 211 -17.62 16.36 7.26
N ASN A 212 -17.93 17.62 7.55
CA ASN A 212 -18.93 17.97 8.54
C ASN A 212 -20.35 17.54 8.10
N ASN A 213 -20.69 17.71 6.82
CA ASN A 213 -21.95 17.23 6.27
C ASN A 213 -22.05 15.70 6.38
N TRP A 214 -20.99 14.99 6.03
CA TRP A 214 -20.92 13.53 6.21
C TRP A 214 -21.08 13.15 7.70
N LYS A 215 -20.44 13.87 8.61
CA LYS A 215 -20.54 13.61 10.05
C LYS A 215 -21.97 13.71 10.57
N LEU A 216 -22.70 14.73 10.12
CA LEU A 216 -24.11 14.92 10.47
C LEU A 216 -24.97 13.78 9.89
N GLN A 217 -24.80 13.48 8.61
CA GLN A 217 -25.50 12.38 7.96
C GLN A 217 -25.18 11.03 8.60
N GLN A 218 -23.90 10.75 8.93
CA GLN A 218 -23.50 9.56 9.66
C GLN A 218 -24.25 9.44 10.99
N LYS A 219 -24.34 10.51 11.77
CA LYS A 219 -25.07 10.49 13.03
C LYS A 219 -26.54 10.13 12.84
N GLU A 220 -27.20 10.74 11.87
CA GLU A 220 -28.60 10.51 11.57
C GLU A 220 -28.87 9.08 11.08
N GLU A 221 -28.12 8.63 10.06
CA GLU A 221 -28.27 7.30 9.47
C GLU A 221 -28.02 6.18 10.49
N TYR A 222 -26.96 6.33 11.28
CA TYR A 222 -26.55 5.28 12.23
C TYR A 222 -27.44 5.26 13.48
N LEU A 223 -27.99 6.42 13.89
CA LEU A 223 -28.96 6.47 14.96
C LEU A 223 -30.21 5.69 14.60
N LYS A 224 -30.71 5.80 13.35
CA LYS A 224 -31.83 5.00 12.82
C LYS A 224 -31.56 3.50 12.87
N LEU A 225 -30.28 3.10 12.81
CA LEU A 225 -29.84 1.71 12.91
C LEU A 225 -29.50 1.28 14.35
N GLY A 226 -29.72 2.15 15.35
CA GLY A 226 -29.46 1.88 16.76
C GLY A 226 -28.00 2.14 17.20
N TYR A 227 -27.16 2.77 16.37
CA TYR A 227 -25.77 3.09 16.73
C TYR A 227 -25.62 4.55 17.14
N ASN A 228 -25.03 4.79 18.31
CA ASN A 228 -24.60 6.15 18.71
C ASN A 228 -23.17 6.42 18.19
N THR A 229 -23.05 7.33 17.23
CA THR A 229 -21.79 7.73 16.60
C THR A 229 -21.30 9.11 17.07
N SER A 230 -21.73 9.59 18.23
CA SER A 230 -21.36 10.92 18.75
C SER A 230 -19.96 10.96 19.37
N SER A 231 -19.36 9.83 19.65
CA SER A 231 -17.99 9.75 20.19
C SER A 231 -16.97 10.31 19.24
N LYS A 232 -15.95 10.99 19.76
CA LYS A 232 -14.76 11.40 18.99
C LYS A 232 -13.91 10.21 18.51
N GLU A 233 -14.07 9.03 19.17
CA GLU A 233 -13.42 7.77 18.79
C GLU A 233 -14.11 7.09 17.61
N GLN A 234 -15.32 7.54 17.22
CA GLN A 234 -16.04 7.01 16.07
C GLN A 234 -15.20 7.14 14.81
N HIS A 235 -15.09 6.03 14.06
CA HIS A 235 -14.44 6.05 12.75
C HIS A 235 -15.25 6.85 11.74
N VAL A 236 -14.54 7.62 10.92
CA VAL A 236 -15.13 8.49 9.89
C VAL A 236 -15.85 7.65 8.83
N PHE A 237 -15.26 6.52 8.43
CA PHE A 237 -15.80 5.65 7.39
C PHE A 237 -16.03 4.24 7.91
N THR A 238 -17.29 3.88 8.07
CA THR A 238 -17.72 2.55 8.57
C THR A 238 -18.82 1.95 7.71
N THR A 239 -19.01 0.64 7.82
CA THR A 239 -20.11 -0.08 7.19
C THR A 239 -21.44 0.28 7.88
N VAL A 240 -22.57 -0.15 7.32
CA VAL A 240 -23.91 0.01 7.93
C VAL A 240 -24.03 -0.68 9.30
N LYS A 241 -23.16 -1.62 9.63
CA LYS A 241 -23.05 -2.27 10.93
C LYS A 241 -22.08 -1.57 11.88
N ASN A 242 -21.66 -0.36 11.54
CA ASN A 242 -20.64 0.42 12.26
C ASN A 242 -19.31 -0.30 12.47
N THR A 243 -18.91 -1.16 11.53
CA THR A 243 -17.62 -1.85 11.52
C THR A 243 -16.68 -1.25 10.47
N LEU A 244 -15.38 -1.52 10.59
CA LEU A 244 -14.39 -1.09 9.61
C LEU A 244 -14.61 -1.78 8.26
N TYR A 245 -14.35 -1.05 7.17
CA TYR A 245 -14.36 -1.62 5.82
C TYR A 245 -13.14 -2.50 5.56
N ILE A 246 -13.32 -3.56 4.79
CA ILE A 246 -12.21 -4.26 4.14
C ILE A 246 -11.62 -3.33 3.07
N PRO A 247 -10.28 -3.15 3.00
CA PRO A 247 -9.64 -2.18 2.08
C PRO A 247 -10.00 -2.32 0.60
N ASN A 248 -10.41 -3.52 0.17
CA ASN A 248 -10.83 -3.76 -1.22
C ASN A 248 -12.16 -3.10 -1.58
N THR A 249 -13.04 -2.86 -0.63
CA THR A 249 -14.33 -2.19 -0.85
C THR A 249 -14.16 -0.83 -1.55
N VAL A 250 -13.10 -0.09 -1.22
CA VAL A 250 -12.79 1.19 -1.88
C VAL A 250 -12.48 1.03 -3.37
N ASN A 251 -11.82 -0.08 -3.74
CA ASN A 251 -11.54 -0.36 -5.15
C ASN A 251 -12.84 -0.66 -5.91
N ASP A 252 -13.80 -1.32 -5.25
CA ASP A 252 -15.09 -1.66 -5.85
C ASP A 252 -15.96 -0.40 -6.04
N TRP A 253 -15.99 0.50 -5.05
CA TRP A 253 -16.64 1.81 -5.20
C TRP A 253 -16.09 2.59 -6.39
N LEU A 254 -14.77 2.70 -6.45
CA LEU A 254 -14.10 3.42 -7.54
C LEU A 254 -14.40 2.78 -8.90
N ARG A 255 -14.27 1.45 -9.00
CA ARG A 255 -14.53 0.72 -10.25
C ARG A 255 -15.97 0.92 -10.75
N TYR A 256 -16.94 0.91 -9.83
CA TYR A 256 -18.34 1.14 -10.15
C TYR A 256 -18.56 2.54 -10.76
N ILE A 257 -18.03 3.59 -10.11
CA ILE A 257 -18.17 4.98 -10.59
C ILE A 257 -17.48 5.16 -11.94
N LEU A 258 -16.22 4.69 -12.06
CA LEU A 258 -15.49 4.79 -13.35
C LEU A 258 -16.25 4.14 -14.49
N LYS A 259 -16.87 2.98 -14.26
CA LYS A 259 -17.69 2.29 -15.27
C LYS A 259 -18.98 3.03 -15.56
N LYS A 260 -19.70 3.48 -14.51
CA LYS A 260 -21.01 4.14 -14.64
C LYS A 260 -20.91 5.46 -15.43
N TYR A 261 -19.86 6.24 -15.22
CA TYR A 261 -19.66 7.56 -15.84
C TYR A 261 -18.66 7.53 -17.00
N ASN A 262 -18.23 6.34 -17.43
CA ASN A 262 -17.28 6.14 -18.53
C ASN A 262 -15.99 6.97 -18.37
N LEU A 263 -15.42 6.96 -17.18
CA LEU A 263 -14.22 7.72 -16.85
C LEU A 263 -12.94 6.89 -17.04
N PRO A 264 -11.79 7.51 -17.33
CA PRO A 264 -10.52 6.83 -17.46
C PRO A 264 -10.16 6.03 -16.20
N ARG A 265 -9.40 4.94 -16.37
CA ARG A 265 -9.03 4.08 -15.26
C ARG A 265 -8.02 4.76 -14.35
N ILE A 266 -8.31 4.79 -13.06
CA ILE A 266 -7.39 5.18 -11.97
C ILE A 266 -7.52 4.19 -10.81
N THR A 267 -6.50 4.12 -9.95
CA THR A 267 -6.54 3.34 -8.72
C THR A 267 -6.59 4.28 -7.50
N PRO A 268 -7.01 3.81 -6.31
CA PRO A 268 -6.92 4.64 -5.09
C PRO A 268 -5.51 5.17 -4.80
N HIS A 269 -4.46 4.44 -5.21
CA HIS A 269 -3.09 4.94 -5.12
C HIS A 269 -2.77 6.00 -6.19
N GLY A 270 -3.45 5.95 -7.32
CA GLY A 270 -3.37 6.96 -8.38
C GLY A 270 -3.79 8.35 -7.92
N PHE A 271 -4.74 8.47 -6.98
CA PHE A 271 -5.09 9.77 -6.38
C PHE A 271 -3.91 10.43 -5.68
N ARG A 272 -3.08 9.64 -5.00
CA ARG A 272 -1.87 10.14 -4.35
C ARG A 272 -0.83 10.60 -5.36
N HIS A 273 -0.68 9.88 -6.47
CA HIS A 273 0.17 10.33 -7.59
C HIS A 273 -0.37 11.59 -8.24
N THR A 274 -1.69 11.68 -8.45
CA THR A 274 -2.37 12.89 -8.96
C THR A 274 -2.14 14.08 -8.04
N HIS A 275 -2.33 13.92 -6.73
CA HIS A 275 -2.08 14.97 -5.74
C HIS A 275 -0.64 15.47 -5.78
N ALA A 276 0.33 14.55 -5.84
CA ALA A 276 1.74 14.90 -5.95
C ALA A 276 2.04 15.66 -7.24
N SER A 277 1.53 15.16 -8.38
CA SER A 277 1.71 15.76 -9.70
C SER A 277 1.19 17.20 -9.73
N LEU A 278 -0.07 17.38 -9.32
CA LEU A 278 -0.71 18.69 -9.34
C LEU A 278 -0.06 19.71 -8.40
N LEU A 279 0.45 19.30 -7.24
CA LEU A 279 1.22 20.18 -6.34
C LEU A 279 2.55 20.62 -6.97
N LEU A 280 3.27 19.68 -7.60
CA LEU A 280 4.53 19.99 -8.30
C LEU A 280 4.30 20.89 -9.53
N GLU A 281 3.23 20.66 -10.28
CA GLU A 281 2.79 21.53 -11.39
C GLU A 281 2.40 22.94 -10.90
N ALA A 282 1.85 23.05 -9.69
CA ALA A 282 1.54 24.33 -9.05
C ALA A 282 2.78 25.06 -8.48
N GLY A 283 3.99 24.46 -8.60
CA GLY A 283 5.24 25.10 -8.16
C GLY A 283 5.68 24.72 -6.74
N GLU A 284 4.98 23.78 -6.08
CA GLU A 284 5.41 23.32 -4.75
C GLU A 284 6.74 22.56 -4.82
N SER A 285 7.60 22.77 -3.84
CA SER A 285 8.90 22.08 -3.81
C SER A 285 8.73 20.58 -3.55
N VAL A 286 9.64 19.77 -4.15
CA VAL A 286 9.69 18.31 -3.94
C VAL A 286 9.71 17.95 -2.46
N LYS A 287 10.39 18.73 -1.61
CA LYS A 287 10.49 18.51 -0.17
C LYS A 287 9.16 18.70 0.54
N VAL A 288 8.41 19.75 0.20
CA VAL A 288 7.06 20.02 0.76
C VAL A 288 6.10 18.89 0.37
N VAL A 289 6.08 18.47 -0.90
CA VAL A 289 5.26 17.36 -1.38
C VAL A 289 5.65 16.05 -0.70
N GLN A 290 6.95 15.77 -0.54
CA GLN A 290 7.44 14.60 0.18
C GLN A 290 6.95 14.56 1.63
N GLN A 291 7.05 15.66 2.36
CA GLN A 291 6.60 15.78 3.75
C GLN A 291 5.08 15.60 3.85
N ARG A 292 4.31 16.29 3.02
CA ARG A 292 2.83 16.20 2.99
C ARG A 292 2.36 14.76 2.72
N LEU A 293 3.02 14.06 1.83
CA LEU A 293 2.70 12.68 1.51
C LEU A 293 3.25 11.67 2.55
N GLY A 294 4.30 12.01 3.29
CA GLY A 294 4.99 11.09 4.20
C GLY A 294 5.75 10.00 3.43
N HIS A 295 6.50 10.41 2.39
CA HIS A 295 7.43 9.52 1.70
C HIS A 295 8.75 9.48 2.48
N GLU A 296 9.17 8.27 2.87
CA GLU A 296 10.46 8.08 3.54
C GLU A 296 11.64 8.40 2.62
N ASN A 297 11.51 8.04 1.33
CA ASN A 297 12.52 8.30 0.31
C ASN A 297 11.99 9.32 -0.70
N SER A 298 12.80 10.33 -0.98
CA SER A 298 12.54 11.36 -2.01
C SER A 298 12.45 10.79 -3.43
N LYS A 299 13.04 9.63 -3.69
CA LYS A 299 13.07 9.00 -5.02
C LYS A 299 11.68 8.89 -5.65
N VAL A 300 10.66 8.48 -4.86
CA VAL A 300 9.29 8.36 -5.37
C VAL A 300 8.72 9.71 -5.82
N THR A 301 8.99 10.77 -5.07
CA THR A 301 8.55 12.15 -5.41
C THR A 301 9.36 12.70 -6.59
N LEU A 302 10.65 12.41 -6.63
CA LEU A 302 11.55 12.79 -7.74
C LEU A 302 11.17 12.08 -9.04
N ASP A 303 10.79 10.81 -9.00
CA ASP A 303 10.32 10.09 -10.20
C ASP A 303 9.05 10.73 -10.78
N ILE A 304 8.13 11.22 -9.92
CA ILE A 304 6.95 11.98 -10.36
C ILE A 304 7.37 13.31 -10.96
N TYR A 305 8.28 14.05 -10.30
CA TYR A 305 8.81 15.33 -10.76
C TYR A 305 9.49 15.21 -12.13
N ALA A 306 10.37 14.22 -12.30
CA ALA A 306 11.05 13.97 -13.56
C ALA A 306 10.08 13.67 -14.71
N HIS A 307 8.96 12.96 -14.42
CA HIS A 307 7.94 12.68 -15.42
C HIS A 307 7.19 13.94 -15.87
N ILE A 308 6.97 14.90 -14.96
CA ILE A 308 6.30 16.17 -15.26
C ILE A 308 7.23 17.09 -16.05
N THR A 309 8.49 17.21 -15.62
CA THR A 309 9.47 18.11 -16.21
C THR A 309 9.98 17.66 -17.59
N ASN A 310 9.94 16.36 -17.88
CA ASN A 310 10.28 15.84 -19.23
C ASN A 310 9.29 16.32 -20.31
N ASN A 311 8.10 16.76 -19.92
CA ASN A 311 7.10 17.34 -20.80
C ASN A 311 7.14 18.89 -20.83
N ALA A 312 7.97 19.53 -20.00
CA ALA A 312 8.13 20.97 -20.00
C ALA A 312 8.98 21.42 -21.21
N PRO A 313 8.60 22.48 -21.93
CA PRO A 313 9.39 23.00 -23.04
C PRO A 313 10.78 23.41 -22.55
N LYS A 314 11.82 23.10 -23.36
CA LYS A 314 13.22 23.46 -23.10
C LYS A 314 13.44 24.98 -23.22
N LYS A 315 12.89 25.77 -22.31
CA LYS A 315 13.13 27.22 -22.20
C LYS A 315 14.23 27.59 -21.21
N THR A 316 14.90 26.63 -20.61
CA THR A 316 15.84 26.79 -19.50
C THR A 316 16.98 27.80 -19.81
N GLY A 317 17.41 27.90 -21.06
CA GLY A 317 18.43 28.88 -21.44
C GLY A 317 17.90 30.32 -21.44
N GLN A 318 16.70 30.53 -21.91
CA GLN A 318 16.08 31.87 -21.92
C GLN A 318 15.67 32.31 -20.52
N ASP A 319 15.06 31.39 -19.75
CA ASP A 319 14.66 31.64 -18.35
C ASP A 319 15.87 32.01 -17.48
N PHE A 320 17.04 31.37 -17.72
CA PHE A 320 18.29 31.75 -17.04
C PHE A 320 18.79 33.12 -17.48
N ALA A 321 18.76 33.43 -18.78
CA ALA A 321 19.18 34.74 -19.30
C ALA A 321 18.28 35.84 -18.76
N ASP A 322 16.96 35.64 -18.70
CA ASP A 322 16.00 36.61 -18.18
C ASP A 322 16.21 36.84 -16.67
N MET A 323 16.50 35.77 -15.90
CA MET A 323 16.82 35.86 -14.47
C MET A 323 18.10 36.65 -14.22
N MET A 324 19.11 36.51 -15.07
CA MET A 324 20.39 37.26 -14.94
C MET A 324 20.28 38.71 -15.44
N ALA A 325 19.30 39.00 -16.28
CA ALA A 325 19.09 40.37 -16.81
C ALA A 325 18.34 41.30 -15.84
N HIS A 326 17.71 40.75 -14.80
CA HIS A 326 16.96 41.52 -13.77
C HIS A 326 17.79 41.68 -12.49
N GLN A 327 18.99 42.32 -12.60
CA GLN A 327 19.72 42.93 -11.47
C GLN A 327 19.60 44.44 -11.50
#